data_ff7f02f55e372d2b5fb1a6dd8993777d
#
_entry.id   ff7f02f55e372d2b5fb1a6dd8993777d
#
_cell.length_a   1.000
_cell.length_b   1.000
_cell.length_c   1.000
_cell.angle_alpha   90.00
_cell.angle_beta   90.00
_cell.angle_gamma   90.00
#
_symmetry.space_group_name_H-M   'P 1'
#
loop_
_entity.id
_entity.type
_entity.pdbx_description
1 polymer ?
#
loop_
_entity_poly.entity_id
_entity_poly.type
_entity_poly.pdbx_seq_one_letter_code
_entity_poly.pdbx_strand_id
1 'polypeptide(L)'
;MAKKNFKSESQLLFGKWNYDIVKELMSGPKRFSDIKRTLPITGTSLTGRLRMLEAENLIRRHMHPGVPICVEYALTDKGEAIRPVIEAFERWISHYMDG
;
A
#
# COMPACT_ATOMS: atom_id res chain seq x y z
N MET A 1 -14.23 -18.14 15.13
CA MET A 1 -13.31 -17.24 14.41
C MET A 1 -13.19 -17.67 12.96
N ALA A 2 -13.37 -16.74 12.04
CA ALA A 2 -13.28 -17.07 10.63
C ALA A 2 -11.85 -17.47 10.26
N LYS A 3 -11.75 -18.55 9.49
CA LYS A 3 -10.46 -19.02 9.01
C LYS A 3 -10.01 -18.12 7.86
N LYS A 4 -8.80 -17.63 7.92
CA LYS A 4 -8.28 -16.79 6.87
C LYS A 4 -8.02 -17.60 5.61
N ASN A 5 -8.29 -16.98 4.47
CA ASN A 5 -8.06 -17.58 3.16
C ASN A 5 -6.73 -17.05 2.65
N PHE A 6 -5.74 -17.94 2.56
CA PHE A 6 -4.39 -17.56 2.11
C PHE A 6 -4.40 -16.89 0.75
N LYS A 7 -5.22 -17.38 -0.18
CA LYS A 7 -5.29 -16.79 -1.52
C LYS A 7 -5.77 -15.35 -1.47
N SER A 8 -6.80 -15.07 -0.68
CA SER A 8 -7.32 -13.71 -0.54
C SER A 8 -6.30 -12.81 0.15
N GLU A 9 -5.63 -13.32 1.18
CA GLU A 9 -4.62 -12.55 1.92
C GLU A 9 -3.42 -12.23 1.03
N SER A 10 -2.98 -13.18 0.19
CA SER A 10 -1.86 -12.91 -0.71
C SER A 10 -2.25 -11.89 -1.80
N GLN A 11 -3.51 -11.93 -2.27
CA GLN A 11 -3.98 -10.95 -3.25
C GLN A 11 -4.05 -9.54 -2.66
N LEU A 12 -4.29 -9.44 -1.37
CA LEU A 12 -4.31 -8.14 -0.70
C LEU A 12 -2.97 -7.43 -0.84
N LEU A 13 -1.86 -8.17 -0.76
CA LEU A 13 -0.53 -7.59 -0.92
C LEU A 13 -0.10 -7.56 -2.38
N PHE A 14 -0.26 -8.66 -3.09
CA PHE A 14 0.27 -8.82 -4.44
C PHE A 14 -0.75 -8.53 -5.54
N GLY A 15 -1.96 -8.12 -5.18
CA GLY A 15 -2.97 -7.72 -6.14
C GLY A 15 -2.54 -6.46 -6.89
N LYS A 16 -3.17 -6.25 -8.04
CA LYS A 16 -2.84 -5.11 -8.90
C LYS A 16 -2.90 -3.82 -8.11
N TRP A 17 -1.85 -3.03 -8.17
CA TRP A 17 -1.66 -1.73 -7.53
C TRP A 17 -1.47 -1.77 -6.02
N ASN A 18 -1.86 -2.85 -5.33
CA ASN A 18 -1.72 -2.89 -3.86
C ASN A 18 -0.25 -2.90 -3.45
N TYR A 19 0.54 -3.75 -4.10
CA TYR A 19 1.98 -3.79 -3.87
C TYR A 19 2.63 -2.42 -4.11
N ASP A 20 2.26 -1.79 -5.23
CA ASP A 20 2.84 -0.50 -5.60
C ASP A 20 2.51 0.59 -4.59
N ILE A 21 1.27 0.60 -4.08
CA ILE A 21 0.85 1.58 -3.09
C ILE A 21 1.58 1.38 -1.77
N VAL A 22 1.66 0.13 -1.30
CA VAL A 22 2.39 -0.18 -0.07
C VAL A 22 3.86 0.21 -0.22
N LYS A 23 4.44 -0.08 -1.37
CA LYS A 23 5.83 0.26 -1.66
C LYS A 23 6.06 1.77 -1.59
N GLU A 24 5.14 2.56 -2.15
CA GLU A 24 5.21 4.02 -2.06
C GLU A 24 5.19 4.50 -0.62
N LEU A 25 4.33 3.91 0.21
CA LEU A 25 4.20 4.32 1.60
C LEU A 25 5.34 3.85 2.49
N MET A 26 6.17 2.94 2.00
CA MET A 26 7.35 2.50 2.75
C MET A 26 8.37 3.63 2.95
N SER A 27 8.35 4.63 2.09
CA SER A 27 9.26 5.77 2.22
C SER A 27 8.71 6.87 3.12
N GLY A 28 7.48 6.71 3.62
CA GLY A 28 6.85 7.68 4.53
C GLY A 28 5.43 8.00 4.11
N PRO A 29 4.73 8.79 4.91
CA PRO A 29 3.36 9.19 4.59
C PRO A 29 3.28 9.93 3.25
N LYS A 30 2.19 9.71 2.52
CA LYS A 30 1.96 10.32 1.22
C LYS A 30 0.53 10.84 1.12
N ARG A 31 0.36 11.92 0.38
CA ARG A 31 -0.97 12.41 0.02
C ARG A 31 -1.49 11.61 -1.16
N PHE A 32 -2.81 11.66 -1.35
CA PHE A 32 -3.44 11.04 -2.52
C PHE A 32 -2.78 11.51 -3.81
N SER A 33 -2.57 12.81 -3.94
CA SER A 33 -1.98 13.38 -5.16
C SER A 33 -0.54 12.92 -5.39
N ASP A 34 0.20 12.69 -4.32
CA ASP A 34 1.59 12.20 -4.44
C ASP A 34 1.61 10.78 -5.02
N ILE A 35 0.74 9.92 -4.51
CA ILE A 35 0.64 8.55 -5.00
C ILE A 35 0.19 8.54 -6.46
N LYS A 36 -0.83 9.34 -6.77
CA LYS A 36 -1.36 9.41 -8.12
C LYS A 36 -0.35 9.95 -9.12
N ARG A 37 0.54 10.84 -8.68
CA ARG A 37 1.58 11.39 -9.56
C ARG A 37 2.64 10.35 -9.88
N THR A 38 2.94 9.45 -8.95
CA THR A 38 3.98 8.45 -9.11
C THR A 38 3.51 7.21 -9.85
N LEU A 39 2.25 6.80 -9.64
CA LEU A 39 1.72 5.57 -10.21
C LEU A 39 0.72 5.88 -11.34
N PRO A 40 0.78 5.14 -12.46
CA PRO A 40 -0.15 5.34 -13.58
C PRO A 40 -1.51 4.70 -13.28
N ILE A 41 -2.15 5.15 -12.21
CA ILE A 41 -3.43 4.62 -11.72
C ILE A 41 -4.48 5.72 -11.80
N THR A 42 -5.72 5.35 -12.16
CA THR A 42 -6.83 6.33 -12.16
C THR A 42 -7.21 6.69 -10.74
N GLY A 43 -7.78 7.88 -10.56
CA GLY A 43 -8.25 8.31 -9.25
C GLY A 43 -9.28 7.37 -8.65
N THR A 44 -10.19 6.84 -9.46
CA THR A 44 -11.20 5.90 -9.01
C THR A 44 -10.57 4.60 -8.51
N SER A 45 -9.63 4.05 -9.27
CA SER A 45 -8.93 2.83 -8.86
C SER A 45 -8.11 3.07 -7.59
N LEU A 46 -7.41 4.19 -7.51
CA LEU A 46 -6.61 4.51 -6.32
C LEU A 46 -7.49 4.62 -5.08
N THR A 47 -8.62 5.32 -5.20
CA THR A 47 -9.57 5.45 -4.09
C THR A 47 -10.02 4.07 -3.59
N GLY A 48 -10.38 3.19 -4.52
CA GLY A 48 -10.84 1.85 -4.18
C GLY A 48 -9.75 1.04 -3.48
N ARG A 49 -8.51 1.12 -3.97
CA ARG A 49 -7.39 0.39 -3.37
C ARG A 49 -7.06 0.91 -1.99
N LEU A 50 -7.04 2.23 -1.81
CA LEU A 50 -6.76 2.82 -0.51
C LEU A 50 -7.81 2.43 0.52
N ARG A 51 -9.09 2.43 0.13
CA ARG A 51 -10.17 2.01 1.03
C ARG A 51 -10.01 0.55 1.45
N MET A 52 -9.63 -0.31 0.52
CA MET A 52 -9.43 -1.72 0.81
C MET A 52 -8.26 -1.92 1.77
N LEU A 53 -7.13 -1.27 1.51
CA LEU A 53 -5.95 -1.38 2.35
C LEU A 53 -6.22 -0.81 3.75
N GLU A 54 -6.99 0.26 3.83
CA GLU A 54 -7.39 0.85 5.11
C GLU A 54 -8.32 -0.10 5.88
N ALA A 55 -9.30 -0.69 5.18
CA ALA A 55 -10.24 -1.63 5.80
C ALA A 55 -9.50 -2.85 6.38
N GLU A 56 -8.42 -3.27 5.75
CA GLU A 56 -7.60 -4.38 6.22
C GLU A 56 -6.54 -3.93 7.23
N ASN A 57 -6.57 -2.67 7.61
CA ASN A 57 -5.67 -2.09 8.61
C ASN A 57 -4.18 -2.14 8.21
N LEU A 58 -3.90 -2.12 6.93
CA LEU A 58 -2.51 -2.03 6.44
C LEU A 58 -2.04 -0.60 6.34
N ILE A 59 -2.98 0.33 6.10
CA ILE A 59 -2.68 1.75 6.05
C ILE A 59 -3.70 2.49 6.91
N ARG A 60 -3.32 3.68 7.33
CA ARG A 60 -4.22 4.59 8.03
C ARG A 60 -4.34 5.86 7.23
N ARG A 61 -5.47 6.50 7.36
CA ARG A 61 -5.78 7.78 6.76
C ARG A 61 -5.77 8.83 7.85
N HIS A 62 -5.00 9.87 7.66
CA HIS A 62 -4.90 10.95 8.63
C HIS A 62 -5.28 12.27 7.97
N MET A 63 -6.24 12.96 8.56
CA MET A 63 -6.71 14.25 8.06
C MET A 63 -6.07 15.35 8.87
N HIS A 64 -5.31 16.22 8.21
CA HIS A 64 -4.74 17.39 8.83
C HIS A 64 -5.70 18.56 8.66
N PRO A 65 -6.14 19.22 9.76
CA PRO A 65 -7.05 20.34 9.64
C PRO A 65 -6.36 21.53 8.97
N GLY A 66 -7.14 22.36 8.30
CA GLY A 66 -6.61 23.54 7.61
C GLY A 66 -7.41 23.85 6.37
N VAL A 67 -6.95 24.85 5.63
CA VAL A 67 -7.57 25.28 4.38
C VAL A 67 -6.47 25.35 3.33
N PRO A 68 -6.46 24.41 2.37
CA PRO A 68 -7.35 23.26 2.26
C PRO A 68 -7.01 22.14 3.25
N ILE A 69 -7.99 21.25 3.49
CA ILE A 69 -7.77 20.08 4.31
C ILE A 69 -6.78 19.17 3.59
N CYS A 70 -5.80 18.66 4.33
CA CYS A 70 -4.80 17.75 3.79
C CYS A 70 -5.05 16.34 4.34
N VAL A 71 -5.14 15.34 3.45
CA VAL A 71 -5.30 13.95 3.84
C VAL A 71 -4.02 13.19 3.45
N GLU A 72 -3.44 12.52 4.44
CA GLU A 72 -2.25 11.69 4.24
C GLU A 72 -2.55 10.24 4.54
N TYR A 73 -1.87 9.36 3.84
CA TYR A 73 -1.93 7.92 4.06
C TYR A 73 -0.56 7.45 4.55
N ALA A 74 -0.56 6.53 5.48
CA ALA A 74 0.68 5.98 6.05
C ALA A 74 0.48 4.51 6.39
N LEU A 75 1.56 3.75 6.42
CA LEU A 75 1.50 2.37 6.86
C LEU A 75 1.22 2.33 8.36
N THR A 76 0.38 1.36 8.77
CA THR A 76 0.19 1.02 10.17
C THR A 76 1.33 0.11 10.61
N ASP A 77 1.36 -0.25 11.90
CA ASP A 77 2.33 -1.25 12.38
C ASP A 77 2.19 -2.56 11.62
N LYS A 78 0.94 -2.97 11.34
CA LYS A 78 0.68 -4.17 10.55
C LYS A 78 1.24 -4.01 9.13
N GLY A 79 1.06 -2.84 8.53
CA GLY A 79 1.61 -2.55 7.20
C GLY A 79 3.13 -2.53 7.20
N GLU A 80 3.72 -1.92 8.22
CA GLU A 80 5.19 -1.88 8.34
C GLU A 80 5.78 -3.29 8.49
N ALA A 81 5.06 -4.21 9.11
CA ALA A 81 5.52 -5.58 9.28
C ALA A 81 5.69 -6.32 7.96
N ILE A 82 5.12 -5.78 6.85
CA ILE A 82 5.28 -6.36 5.52
C ILE A 82 6.63 -5.98 4.91
N ARG A 83 7.28 -4.93 5.40
CA ARG A 83 8.54 -4.44 4.83
C ARG A 83 9.58 -5.53 4.61
N PRO A 84 9.89 -6.40 5.60
CA PRO A 84 10.87 -7.46 5.37
C PRO A 84 10.46 -8.44 4.27
N VAL A 85 9.16 -8.68 4.13
CA VAL A 85 8.63 -9.56 3.08
C VAL A 85 8.88 -8.95 1.71
N ILE A 86 8.55 -7.68 1.54
CA ILE A 86 8.75 -6.97 0.28
C ILE A 86 10.23 -6.89 -0.07
N GLU A 87 11.07 -6.58 0.90
CA GLU A 87 12.51 -6.49 0.68
C GLU A 87 13.10 -7.83 0.27
N ALA A 88 12.65 -8.92 0.91
CA ALA A 88 13.10 -10.25 0.55
C ALA A 88 12.64 -10.63 -0.86
N PHE A 89 11.41 -10.29 -1.20
CA PHE A 89 10.87 -10.54 -2.52
C PHE A 89 11.65 -9.79 -3.60
N GLU A 90 11.97 -8.54 -3.36
CA GLU A 90 12.73 -7.72 -4.31
C GLU A 90 14.16 -8.23 -4.47
N ARG A 91 14.79 -8.68 -3.38
CA ARG A 91 16.11 -9.29 -3.47
C ARG A 91 16.09 -10.55 -4.31
N TRP A 92 15.03 -11.36 -4.15
CA TRP A 92 14.89 -12.57 -4.94
C TRP A 92 14.75 -12.24 -6.43
N ILE A 93 13.92 -11.25 -6.76
CA ILE A 93 13.74 -10.80 -8.15
C ILE A 93 15.08 -10.32 -8.72
N SER A 94 15.78 -9.49 -7.98
CA SER A 94 17.05 -8.93 -8.43
C SER A 94 18.08 -10.02 -8.68
N HIS A 95 18.11 -11.03 -7.83
CA HIS A 95 19.09 -12.11 -7.94
C HIS A 95 18.79 -13.10 -9.06
N TYR A 96 17.52 -13.42 -9.26
CA TYR A 96 17.14 -14.51 -10.15
C TYR A 96 16.46 -14.06 -11.44
N MET A 97 15.88 -12.87 -11.50
CA MET A 97 15.07 -12.43 -12.63
C MET A 97 15.74 -11.34 -13.47
N ASP A 98 16.65 -10.58 -12.88
CA ASP A 98 17.33 -9.50 -13.58
C ASP A 98 18.63 -9.96 -14.23
N GLY A 99 18.74 -11.22 -14.43
CA GLY A 99 19.92 -11.90 -14.90
C GLY A 99 20.69 -11.40 -16.07
#